data_13b4147578ff460a95606e7ebe369d96
#
_entry.id   13b4147578ff460a95606e7ebe369d96
#
_cell.length_a   1.000
_cell.length_b   1.000
_cell.length_c   1.000
_cell.angle_alpha   90.00
_cell.angle_beta   90.00
_cell.angle_gamma   90.00
#
_symmetry.space_group_name_H-M   'P 1'
#
loop_
_entity.id
_entity.type
_entity.pdbx_description
1 polymer ?
#
loop_
_entity_poly.entity_id
_entity_poly.type
_entity_poly.pdbx_seq_one_letter_code
_entity_poly.pdbx_strand_id
1 'polypeptide(L)'
;MTNPREPSRRDFLATSAAGLFALARDSESLAGGEQSQSRSDDHLLYVGTYTEDTKSEGIYLVRMDARSGKLQRVGAVNAGANPSFLAIHPNGRVLYAVNEVDKQNGKPTGGVSAFAIATNTGELTRRNEQPSEGAAPCYVSVDRSGRVVLVANYNGGSIALFPIETDGSLAPTTHVVHHTGRGPNTERQEAPHAHCIVADPSNRFVLAADLGIDRVLVYRLDLEGKSLRHVEGGDAVMRRGAGPRHLAFHPTLPLVFVANELDSTVASLRFDAERGALSPLVARSTLPAGWTGANYPADIHIAPSGRTLYASNRGHNSIAVFSVAESTGVLALEQVVPTDGDWPRNFALDPTGRWLLVANQRSDSVVVFGRDQKSGRLTPTLERIALPSPVCLRFR
;
A
#
# COMPACT_ATOMS: atom_id res chain seq x y z
N MET A 1 -45.88 46.66 25.21
CA MET A 1 -45.25 48.02 25.17
C MET A 1 -43.91 47.89 24.49
N THR A 2 -43.96 48.22 23.29
CA THR A 2 -43.13 49.10 22.42
C THR A 2 -41.75 48.56 22.05
N ASN A 3 -41.67 48.07 20.83
CA ASN A 3 -40.55 48.15 19.88
C ASN A 3 -40.24 49.64 19.55
N PRO A 4 -39.05 50.08 19.17
CA PRO A 4 -38.76 50.19 17.74
C PRO A 4 -37.29 49.97 17.31
N ARG A 5 -37.07 49.36 16.13
CA ARG A 5 -36.68 49.92 14.79
C ARG A 5 -35.20 50.18 14.56
N GLU A 6 -34.73 49.50 13.51
CA GLU A 6 -33.58 49.88 12.65
C GLU A 6 -33.64 51.28 12.07
N PRO A 7 -32.50 51.81 11.52
CA PRO A 7 -32.37 52.03 10.08
C PRO A 7 -30.98 51.68 9.50
N SER A 8 -30.86 51.11 8.37
CA SER A 8 -30.86 51.31 6.90
C SER A 8 -29.90 52.39 6.38
N ARG A 9 -28.95 51.85 5.58
CA ARG A 9 -28.37 52.32 4.30
C ARG A 9 -28.10 53.80 4.03
N ARG A 10 -26.91 53.99 3.40
CA ARG A 10 -26.55 54.88 2.25
C ARG A 10 -25.69 56.09 2.50
N ASP A 11 -24.65 56.12 1.65
CA ASP A 11 -24.02 57.19 0.89
C ASP A 11 -23.13 58.22 1.59
N PHE A 12 -21.88 58.32 1.12
CA PHE A 12 -21.42 59.50 0.42
C PHE A 12 -20.13 59.25 -0.40
N LEU A 13 -20.15 59.80 -1.59
CA LEU A 13 -19.18 59.82 -2.66
C LEU A 13 -18.13 60.92 -2.50
N ALA A 14 -16.95 60.65 -3.09
CA ALA A 14 -16.11 61.54 -3.92
C ALA A 14 -15.30 62.68 -3.25
N THR A 15 -14.03 62.78 -3.56
CA THR A 15 -13.43 63.56 -4.66
C THR A 15 -11.91 63.51 -4.67
N SER A 16 -11.37 63.22 -5.81
CA SER A 16 -10.18 63.55 -6.56
C SER A 16 -9.18 64.62 -6.03
N ALA A 17 -7.87 64.33 -6.26
CA ALA A 17 -6.99 65.26 -7.00
C ALA A 17 -5.66 64.61 -7.40
N ALA A 18 -5.30 64.90 -8.63
CA ALA A 18 -4.17 64.43 -9.41
C ALA A 18 -2.83 65.11 -9.01
N GLY A 19 -1.72 64.45 -9.28
CA GLY A 19 -0.38 65.00 -9.27
C GLY A 19 0.56 64.15 -10.12
N LEU A 20 0.79 64.53 -11.37
CA LEU A 20 1.86 64.08 -12.28
C LEU A 20 3.22 64.63 -11.81
N PHE A 21 4.30 63.78 -11.96
CA PHE A 21 5.63 64.14 -12.49
C PHE A 21 6.47 62.85 -12.60
N ALA A 22 6.76 62.44 -13.72
CA ALA A 22 7.81 62.37 -14.75
C ALA A 22 9.10 61.59 -14.39
N LEU A 23 9.30 60.53 -15.15
CA LEU A 23 10.48 60.01 -15.82
C LEU A 23 11.86 60.00 -15.10
N ALA A 24 12.35 58.78 -14.80
CA ALA A 24 13.72 58.36 -15.13
C ALA A 24 13.77 56.89 -15.51
N ARG A 25 14.34 56.60 -16.66
CA ARG A 25 14.69 55.26 -17.18
C ARG A 25 15.95 54.85 -16.45
N ASP A 26 15.97 53.62 -15.93
CA ASP A 26 17.17 52.80 -15.95
C ASP A 26 16.78 51.33 -16.16
N SER A 27 17.37 50.77 -17.19
CA SER A 27 17.27 49.40 -17.64
C SER A 27 18.24 48.56 -16.81
N GLU A 28 17.72 47.64 -15.99
CA GLU A 28 18.49 46.51 -15.52
C GLU A 28 17.69 45.22 -15.54
N SER A 29 18.21 44.33 -16.35
CA SER A 29 18.22 42.87 -16.31
C SER A 29 17.13 42.13 -15.52
N LEU A 30 16.16 41.64 -16.24
CA LEU A 30 15.27 40.55 -15.85
C LEU A 30 16.05 39.21 -15.78
N ALA A 31 16.58 38.87 -14.62
CA ALA A 31 16.85 37.50 -14.25
C ALA A 31 15.52 36.95 -13.73
N GLY A 32 14.84 36.16 -14.54
CA GLY A 32 13.60 35.50 -14.18
C GLY A 32 13.83 34.49 -13.05
N GLY A 33 13.48 34.91 -11.84
CA GLY A 33 13.22 33.97 -10.75
C GLY A 33 11.86 33.33 -11.01
N GLU A 34 11.82 32.11 -11.50
CA GLU A 34 10.65 31.25 -11.35
C GLU A 34 10.41 31.07 -9.84
N GLN A 35 9.57 31.92 -9.29
CA GLN A 35 9.02 31.71 -7.97
C GLN A 35 8.17 30.44 -8.03
N SER A 36 8.63 29.40 -7.36
CA SER A 36 7.95 28.17 -7.08
C SER A 36 6.54 28.46 -6.52
N GLN A 37 5.55 28.44 -7.40
CA GLN A 37 4.16 28.43 -6.99
C GLN A 37 3.85 27.13 -6.27
N SER A 38 3.44 27.28 -5.03
CA SER A 38 2.80 26.35 -4.08
C SER A 38 2.97 24.84 -4.33
N ARG A 39 3.89 24.24 -3.59
CA ARG A 39 4.08 22.79 -3.40
C ARG A 39 2.88 22.09 -2.71
N SER A 40 1.69 22.67 -2.65
CA SER A 40 0.57 22.17 -1.86
C SER A 40 -0.19 21.01 -2.49
N ASP A 41 0.04 20.70 -3.78
CA ASP A 41 -0.71 19.69 -4.52
C ASP A 41 0.14 18.45 -4.90
N ASP A 42 1.38 18.36 -4.44
CA ASP A 42 2.26 17.22 -4.73
C ASP A 42 2.19 16.15 -3.64
N HIS A 43 2.13 14.88 -4.06
CA HIS A 43 2.26 13.75 -3.16
C HIS A 43 3.64 13.11 -3.26
N LEU A 44 4.19 12.66 -2.13
CA LEU A 44 5.40 11.87 -2.08
C LEU A 44 5.05 10.38 -2.13
N LEU A 45 5.75 9.65 -2.98
CA LEU A 45 5.61 8.22 -3.20
C LEU A 45 6.96 7.55 -3.01
N TYR A 46 7.02 6.55 -2.14
CA TYR A 46 8.16 5.66 -2.02
C TYR A 46 7.91 4.40 -2.84
N VAL A 47 8.95 4.00 -3.59
CA VAL A 47 8.89 2.81 -4.44
C VAL A 47 9.93 1.81 -3.97
N GLY A 48 9.47 0.70 -3.42
CA GLY A 48 10.30 -0.46 -3.07
C GLY A 48 10.59 -1.32 -4.29
N THR A 49 11.76 -1.93 -4.33
CA THR A 49 12.26 -2.64 -5.51
C THR A 49 12.96 -3.94 -5.14
N TYR A 50 13.17 -4.82 -6.11
CA TYR A 50 14.24 -5.81 -6.05
C TYR A 50 15.53 -5.19 -6.55
N THR A 51 16.62 -5.45 -5.85
CA THR A 51 17.96 -4.90 -6.15
C THR A 51 18.95 -5.95 -6.66
N GLU A 52 18.77 -7.21 -6.26
CA GLU A 52 19.61 -8.31 -6.74
C GLU A 52 19.33 -8.57 -8.22
N ASP A 53 20.38 -8.69 -9.02
CA ASP A 53 20.34 -8.92 -10.47
C ASP A 53 19.57 -7.84 -11.25
N THR A 54 19.43 -6.62 -10.68
CA THR A 54 18.76 -5.48 -11.31
C THR A 54 19.65 -4.23 -11.30
N LYS A 55 19.18 -3.16 -11.93
CA LYS A 55 19.85 -1.83 -11.89
C LYS A 55 19.28 -0.94 -10.78
N SER A 56 18.51 -1.50 -9.84
CA SER A 56 17.89 -0.70 -8.81
C SER A 56 18.89 -0.18 -7.78
N GLU A 57 18.68 1.05 -7.34
CA GLU A 57 19.44 1.71 -6.29
C GLU A 57 18.86 1.48 -4.88
N GLY A 58 17.71 0.80 -4.78
CA GLY A 58 17.03 0.54 -3.52
C GLY A 58 15.61 1.10 -3.46
N ILE A 59 15.30 1.97 -2.49
CA ILE A 59 14.00 2.64 -2.39
C ILE A 59 14.08 3.97 -3.13
N TYR A 60 13.19 4.17 -4.12
CA TYR A 60 13.08 5.43 -4.84
C TYR A 60 12.09 6.37 -4.16
N LEU A 61 12.39 7.67 -4.18
CA LEU A 61 11.48 8.74 -3.83
C LEU A 61 10.99 9.40 -5.12
N VAL A 62 9.68 9.42 -5.31
CA VAL A 62 8.99 9.99 -6.47
C VAL A 62 8.02 11.06 -5.99
N ARG A 63 7.99 12.17 -6.69
CA ARG A 63 6.98 13.22 -6.53
C ARG A 63 5.91 13.03 -7.58
N MET A 64 4.65 13.11 -7.17
CA MET A 64 3.50 13.05 -8.04
C MET A 64 2.71 14.35 -7.96
N ASP A 65 2.51 15.00 -9.09
CA ASP A 65 1.58 16.12 -9.22
C ASP A 65 0.15 15.57 -9.14
N ALA A 66 -0.58 15.93 -8.11
CA ALA A 66 -1.93 15.41 -7.84
C ALA A 66 -2.99 15.85 -8.85
N ARG A 67 -2.74 16.89 -9.68
CA ARG A 67 -3.68 17.37 -10.69
C ARG A 67 -3.53 16.62 -12.01
N SER A 68 -2.28 16.44 -12.45
CA SER A 68 -1.97 15.85 -13.75
C SER A 68 -1.62 14.35 -13.68
N GLY A 69 -1.26 13.82 -12.50
CA GLY A 69 -0.75 12.48 -12.36
C GLY A 69 0.73 12.33 -12.75
N LYS A 70 1.40 13.42 -13.14
CA LYS A 70 2.80 13.41 -13.59
C LYS A 70 3.73 12.95 -12.48
N LEU A 71 4.65 12.05 -12.82
CA LEU A 71 5.63 11.48 -11.91
C LEU A 71 7.03 12.06 -12.17
N GLN A 72 7.75 12.37 -11.10
CA GLN A 72 9.14 12.81 -11.15
C GLN A 72 9.95 12.08 -10.08
N ARG A 73 11.00 11.37 -10.48
CA ARG A 73 12.00 10.85 -9.54
C ARG A 73 12.75 12.02 -8.92
N VAL A 74 12.82 12.03 -7.59
CA VAL A 74 13.52 13.07 -6.82
C VAL A 74 14.69 12.53 -6.02
N GLY A 75 14.77 11.21 -5.83
CA GLY A 75 15.89 10.58 -5.13
C GLY A 75 15.78 9.06 -5.10
N ALA A 76 16.82 8.45 -4.53
CA ALA A 76 16.86 7.05 -4.13
C ALA A 76 17.75 6.88 -2.90
N VAL A 77 17.50 5.82 -2.13
CA VAL A 77 18.34 5.45 -0.99
C VAL A 77 18.69 3.97 -1.07
N ASN A 78 19.95 3.66 -0.83
CA ASN A 78 20.37 2.27 -0.64
C ASN A 78 19.79 1.74 0.68
N ALA A 79 18.84 0.84 0.55
CA ALA A 79 18.11 0.24 1.69
C ALA A 79 18.54 -1.22 1.97
N GLY A 80 19.67 -1.65 1.42
CA GLY A 80 20.11 -3.06 1.46
C GLY A 80 19.51 -3.88 0.31
N ALA A 81 19.66 -5.19 0.38
CA ALA A 81 19.17 -6.09 -0.65
C ALA A 81 17.62 -6.17 -0.61
N ASN A 82 17.03 -6.09 -1.79
CA ASN A 82 15.60 -6.31 -2.03
C ASN A 82 14.65 -5.62 -1.02
N PRO A 83 14.62 -4.27 -0.92
CA PRO A 83 13.62 -3.56 -0.12
C PRO A 83 12.24 -3.65 -0.80
N SER A 84 11.70 -4.87 -0.86
CA SER A 84 10.57 -5.23 -1.73
C SER A 84 9.21 -4.80 -1.21
N PHE A 85 9.06 -4.57 0.09
CA PHE A 85 7.80 -4.11 0.68
C PHE A 85 8.03 -3.04 1.75
N LEU A 86 7.16 -2.03 1.74
CA LEU A 86 7.29 -0.83 2.55
C LEU A 86 6.04 -0.59 3.39
N ALA A 87 6.22 -0.04 4.58
CA ALA A 87 5.13 0.50 5.41
C ALA A 87 5.54 1.85 6.00
N ILE A 88 4.60 2.80 6.05
CA ILE A 88 4.83 4.09 6.68
C ILE A 88 4.15 4.08 8.04
N HIS A 89 4.87 4.51 9.07
CA HIS A 89 4.32 4.71 10.40
C HIS A 89 3.13 5.68 10.36
N PRO A 90 2.05 5.51 11.15
CA PRO A 90 0.89 6.38 11.14
C PRO A 90 1.19 7.89 11.35
N ASN A 91 2.30 8.22 12.02
CA ASN A 91 2.74 9.61 12.19
C ASN A 91 3.41 10.24 10.94
N GLY A 92 3.64 9.45 9.87
CA GLY A 92 4.26 9.90 8.62
C GLY A 92 5.75 10.24 8.70
N ARG A 93 6.46 9.86 9.80
CA ARG A 93 7.86 10.24 10.06
C ARG A 93 8.86 9.10 9.96
N VAL A 94 8.39 7.86 9.84
CA VAL A 94 9.23 6.67 9.74
C VAL A 94 8.68 5.76 8.65
N LEU A 95 9.59 5.20 7.86
CA LEU A 95 9.30 4.16 6.88
C LEU A 95 10.01 2.89 7.32
N TYR A 96 9.31 1.77 7.24
CA TYR A 96 9.86 0.43 7.43
C TYR A 96 9.89 -0.31 6.11
N ALA A 97 10.97 -1.06 5.90
CA ALA A 97 11.18 -1.88 4.70
C ALA A 97 11.62 -3.27 5.10
N VAL A 98 11.10 -4.30 4.44
CA VAL A 98 11.71 -5.63 4.50
C VAL A 98 12.95 -5.65 3.60
N ASN A 99 13.91 -6.53 3.92
CA ASN A 99 14.98 -6.94 3.02
C ASN A 99 14.74 -8.40 2.68
N GLU A 100 14.07 -8.63 1.52
CA GLU A 100 13.56 -9.94 1.10
C GLU A 100 14.68 -10.81 0.56
N VAL A 101 15.41 -11.44 1.48
CA VAL A 101 16.48 -12.39 1.19
C VAL A 101 16.31 -13.65 2.05
N ASP A 102 16.77 -14.78 1.53
CA ASP A 102 16.69 -16.06 2.25
C ASP A 102 17.69 -16.18 3.39
N LYS A 103 18.82 -15.51 3.23
CA LYS A 103 19.92 -15.56 4.21
C LYS A 103 20.55 -14.20 4.41
N GLN A 104 20.80 -13.86 5.66
CA GLN A 104 21.56 -12.69 6.07
C GLN A 104 22.64 -13.11 7.10
N ASN A 105 23.88 -12.73 6.86
CA ASN A 105 25.03 -13.11 7.71
C ASN A 105 25.11 -14.63 7.99
N GLY A 106 24.77 -15.44 6.98
CA GLY A 106 24.81 -16.91 7.04
C GLY A 106 23.65 -17.58 7.78
N LYS A 107 22.71 -16.79 8.34
CA LYS A 107 21.51 -17.30 9.02
C LYS A 107 20.30 -17.29 8.05
N PRO A 108 19.35 -18.23 8.19
CA PRO A 108 18.13 -18.28 7.36
C PRO A 108 17.12 -17.20 7.82
N THR A 109 17.44 -15.94 7.55
CA THR A 109 16.64 -14.78 7.89
C THR A 109 16.89 -13.68 6.87
N GLY A 110 15.88 -12.87 6.58
CA GLY A 110 16.08 -11.57 5.94
C GLY A 110 16.20 -10.46 6.98
N GLY A 111 15.91 -9.23 6.56
CA GLY A 111 15.99 -8.04 7.40
C GLY A 111 14.71 -7.23 7.44
N VAL A 112 14.58 -6.40 8.46
CA VAL A 112 13.58 -5.33 8.56
C VAL A 112 14.30 -4.06 8.96
N SER A 113 14.25 -3.04 8.09
CA SER A 113 14.96 -1.77 8.26
C SER A 113 13.99 -0.63 8.61
N ALA A 114 14.38 0.25 9.51
CA ALA A 114 13.68 1.49 9.84
C ALA A 114 14.43 2.72 9.26
N PHE A 115 13.67 3.65 8.67
CA PHE A 115 14.19 4.88 8.09
C PHE A 115 13.42 6.08 8.63
N ALA A 116 14.14 7.12 9.10
CA ALA A 116 13.53 8.43 9.33
C ALA A 116 13.15 9.07 8.01
N ILE A 117 12.00 9.71 7.96
CA ILE A 117 11.52 10.51 6.83
C ILE A 117 11.72 11.98 7.15
N ALA A 118 12.55 12.68 6.39
CA ALA A 118 12.72 14.12 6.51
C ALA A 118 11.40 14.84 6.21
N THR A 119 10.95 15.70 7.11
CA THR A 119 9.61 16.31 7.06
C THR A 119 9.38 17.11 5.77
N ASN A 120 10.38 17.88 5.34
CA ASN A 120 10.25 18.82 4.22
C ASN A 120 10.59 18.20 2.85
N THR A 121 11.54 17.24 2.81
CA THR A 121 12.04 16.67 1.55
C THR A 121 11.53 15.29 1.29
N GLY A 122 11.18 14.52 2.33
CA GLY A 122 10.82 13.11 2.24
C GLY A 122 12.05 12.18 2.15
N GLU A 123 13.26 12.71 2.23
CA GLU A 123 14.49 11.92 2.19
C GLU A 123 14.54 10.91 3.34
N LEU A 124 15.08 9.73 3.05
CA LEU A 124 15.18 8.63 3.99
C LEU A 124 16.58 8.56 4.60
N THR A 125 16.63 8.47 5.93
CA THR A 125 17.87 8.19 6.68
C THR A 125 17.67 6.93 7.50
N ARG A 126 18.53 5.90 7.28
CA ARG A 126 18.45 4.64 8.03
C ARG A 126 18.64 4.90 9.53
N ARG A 127 17.75 4.35 10.35
CA ARG A 127 17.87 4.34 11.81
C ARG A 127 18.56 3.06 12.28
N ASN A 128 17.95 1.91 11.98
CA ASN A 128 18.49 0.61 12.32
C ASN A 128 17.89 -0.48 11.43
N GLU A 129 18.35 -1.70 11.66
CA GLU A 129 17.86 -2.92 11.05
C GLU A 129 17.81 -4.02 12.09
N GLN A 130 16.81 -4.91 12.00
CA GLN A 130 16.67 -6.13 12.79
C GLN A 130 16.55 -7.33 11.84
N PRO A 131 17.02 -8.53 12.24
CA PRO A 131 16.72 -9.75 11.52
C PRO A 131 15.19 -10.01 11.55
N SER A 132 14.62 -10.46 10.42
CA SER A 132 13.18 -10.73 10.33
C SER A 132 12.73 -12.01 11.03
N GLU A 133 13.69 -12.79 11.55
CA GLU A 133 13.51 -14.10 12.22
C GLU A 133 12.79 -15.13 11.32
N GLY A 134 12.99 -15.02 10.00
CA GLY A 134 12.51 -15.94 8.99
C GLY A 134 13.07 -15.56 7.61
N ALA A 135 13.16 -16.53 6.71
CA ALA A 135 13.68 -16.33 5.36
C ALA A 135 12.65 -15.63 4.47
N ALA A 136 13.13 -14.78 3.56
CA ALA A 136 12.35 -14.04 2.58
C ALA A 136 11.17 -13.26 3.18
N PRO A 137 11.41 -12.25 4.07
CA PRO A 137 10.34 -11.36 4.51
C PRO A 137 9.78 -10.59 3.31
N CYS A 138 8.50 -10.77 3.00
CA CYS A 138 7.86 -10.22 1.80
C CYS A 138 6.76 -9.20 2.09
N TYR A 139 6.43 -9.00 3.36
CA TYR A 139 5.41 -8.04 3.79
C TYR A 139 5.76 -7.41 5.12
N VAL A 140 5.54 -6.11 5.23
CA VAL A 140 5.65 -5.35 6.49
C VAL A 140 4.42 -4.45 6.64
N SER A 141 3.89 -4.38 7.85
CA SER A 141 2.86 -3.41 8.24
C SER A 141 3.14 -2.83 9.60
N VAL A 142 2.47 -1.73 9.91
CA VAL A 142 2.50 -1.09 11.23
C VAL A 142 1.11 -1.18 11.82
N ASP A 143 0.99 -1.50 13.08
CA ASP A 143 -0.28 -1.45 13.78
C ASP A 143 -0.85 -0.01 13.80
N ARG A 144 -2.14 0.15 14.00
CA ARG A 144 -2.79 1.45 13.88
C ARG A 144 -2.35 2.47 14.92
N SER A 145 -1.85 2.03 16.06
CA SER A 145 -1.32 2.91 17.10
C SER A 145 0.16 3.29 16.89
N GLY A 146 0.86 2.64 15.95
CA GLY A 146 2.27 2.87 15.68
C GLY A 146 3.19 2.31 16.77
N ARG A 147 2.79 1.25 17.48
CA ARG A 147 3.56 0.67 18.57
C ARG A 147 4.36 -0.57 18.16
N VAL A 148 3.91 -1.25 17.09
CA VAL A 148 4.58 -2.46 16.62
C VAL A 148 4.62 -2.53 15.10
N VAL A 149 5.69 -3.13 14.58
CA VAL A 149 5.81 -3.57 13.20
C VAL A 149 5.51 -5.06 13.13
N LEU A 150 4.76 -5.47 12.12
CA LEU A 150 4.38 -6.84 11.82
C LEU A 150 5.01 -7.26 10.49
N VAL A 151 5.59 -8.46 10.43
CA VAL A 151 6.31 -8.98 9.27
C VAL A 151 5.81 -10.37 8.92
N ALA A 152 5.66 -10.66 7.62
CA ALA A 152 5.42 -12.00 7.10
C ALA A 152 6.66 -12.47 6.34
N ASN A 153 7.16 -13.67 6.69
CA ASN A 153 8.33 -14.31 6.11
C ASN A 153 7.86 -15.46 5.20
N TYR A 154 8.02 -15.28 3.89
CA TYR A 154 7.49 -16.20 2.88
C TYR A 154 8.14 -17.58 2.96
N ASN A 155 9.46 -17.66 2.73
CA ASN A 155 10.19 -18.92 2.79
C ASN A 155 10.39 -19.43 4.22
N GLY A 156 10.32 -18.53 5.22
CA GLY A 156 10.32 -18.89 6.63
C GLY A 156 9.02 -19.49 7.14
N GLY A 157 7.91 -19.33 6.40
CA GLY A 157 6.58 -19.79 6.82
C GLY A 157 6.17 -19.27 8.19
N SER A 158 6.52 -18.00 8.49
CA SER A 158 6.35 -17.42 9.83
C SER A 158 5.91 -15.96 9.77
N ILE A 159 5.42 -15.49 10.91
CA ILE A 159 5.15 -14.08 11.16
C ILE A 159 5.93 -13.59 12.37
N ALA A 160 6.31 -12.32 12.39
CA ALA A 160 7.09 -11.74 13.48
C ALA A 160 6.54 -10.37 13.88
N LEU A 161 6.72 -10.02 15.17
CA LEU A 161 6.32 -8.75 15.76
C LEU A 161 7.54 -8.05 16.36
N PHE A 162 7.70 -6.77 16.00
CA PHE A 162 8.79 -5.91 16.48
C PHE A 162 8.20 -4.69 17.19
N PRO A 163 8.55 -4.44 18.44
CA PRO A 163 8.21 -3.17 19.08
C PRO A 163 8.90 -1.99 18.40
N ILE A 164 8.22 -0.86 18.36
CA ILE A 164 8.75 0.41 17.86
C ILE A 164 9.22 1.22 19.06
N GLU A 165 10.46 1.69 19.02
CA GLU A 165 11.04 2.59 20.01
C GLU A 165 10.51 4.03 19.83
N THR A 166 10.71 4.86 20.84
CA THR A 166 10.19 6.24 20.85
C THR A 166 10.74 7.12 19.71
N ASP A 167 11.91 6.81 19.21
CA ASP A 167 12.51 7.47 18.06
C ASP A 167 12.07 6.87 16.72
N GLY A 168 11.29 5.77 16.73
CA GLY A 168 10.81 5.05 15.55
C GLY A 168 11.75 3.95 15.05
N SER A 169 12.86 3.68 15.72
CA SER A 169 13.69 2.52 15.45
C SER A 169 13.00 1.22 15.89
N LEU A 170 13.46 0.07 15.38
CA LEU A 170 12.95 -1.24 15.73
C LEU A 170 13.69 -1.79 16.95
N ALA A 171 12.97 -2.18 17.99
CA ALA A 171 13.52 -3.08 19.01
C ALA A 171 13.70 -4.50 18.43
N PRO A 172 14.50 -5.36 19.05
CA PRO A 172 14.53 -6.78 18.71
C PRO A 172 13.13 -7.39 18.74
N THR A 173 12.89 -8.40 17.88
CA THR A 173 11.61 -9.12 17.87
C THR A 173 11.27 -9.68 19.25
N THR A 174 10.01 -9.58 19.61
CA THR A 174 9.51 -10.12 20.88
C THR A 174 8.63 -11.34 20.67
N HIS A 175 8.15 -11.57 19.45
CA HIS A 175 7.27 -12.68 19.16
C HIS A 175 7.40 -13.16 17.71
N VAL A 176 7.58 -14.46 17.54
CA VAL A 176 7.59 -15.15 16.24
C VAL A 176 6.62 -16.30 16.31
N VAL A 177 5.81 -16.46 15.26
CA VAL A 177 4.89 -17.60 15.11
C VAL A 177 5.25 -18.32 13.82
N HIS A 178 5.61 -19.58 13.92
CA HIS A 178 5.79 -20.46 12.79
C HIS A 178 4.46 -21.13 12.44
N HIS A 179 4.03 -21.00 11.20
CA HIS A 179 2.86 -21.70 10.71
C HIS A 179 3.20 -23.18 10.43
N THR A 180 2.20 -24.02 10.34
CA THR A 180 2.37 -25.46 10.07
C THR A 180 1.32 -25.93 9.06
N GLY A 181 1.69 -26.92 8.28
CA GLY A 181 0.81 -27.50 7.26
C GLY A 181 1.37 -27.39 5.85
N ARG A 182 0.54 -27.73 4.87
CA ARG A 182 0.82 -27.65 3.43
C ARG A 182 -0.47 -27.68 2.64
N GLY A 183 -0.43 -27.16 1.42
CA GLY A 183 -1.54 -27.20 0.46
C GLY A 183 -1.39 -28.32 -0.59
N PRO A 184 -2.26 -28.34 -1.59
CA PRO A 184 -2.26 -29.38 -2.63
C PRO A 184 -1.22 -29.15 -3.74
N ASN A 185 -0.74 -27.92 -3.92
CA ASN A 185 0.26 -27.59 -4.93
C ASN A 185 1.67 -27.90 -4.40
N THR A 186 2.27 -28.98 -4.89
CA THR A 186 3.57 -29.46 -4.39
C THR A 186 4.76 -28.55 -4.70
N GLU A 187 4.60 -27.61 -5.64
CA GLU A 187 5.66 -26.67 -6.03
C GLU A 187 5.55 -25.33 -5.29
N ARG A 188 4.34 -24.99 -4.83
CA ARG A 188 4.06 -23.66 -4.25
C ARG A 188 3.43 -23.72 -2.86
N GLN A 189 3.08 -24.92 -2.37
CA GLN A 189 2.42 -25.14 -1.08
C GLN A 189 3.01 -26.37 -0.35
N GLU A 190 4.29 -26.68 -0.58
CA GLU A 190 5.02 -27.74 0.09
C GLU A 190 5.21 -27.49 1.59
N ALA A 191 5.17 -26.19 1.98
CA ALA A 191 5.32 -25.68 3.34
C ALA A 191 4.43 -24.43 3.52
N PRO A 192 4.30 -23.88 4.74
CA PRO A 192 3.69 -22.58 4.94
C PRO A 192 4.46 -21.46 4.23
N HIS A 193 3.74 -20.49 3.68
CA HIS A 193 4.27 -19.32 3.00
C HIS A 193 3.46 -18.08 3.40
N ALA A 194 3.75 -17.52 4.59
CA ALA A 194 3.09 -16.31 5.07
C ALA A 194 3.41 -15.13 4.14
N HIS A 195 2.38 -14.52 3.54
CA HIS A 195 2.58 -13.51 2.51
C HIS A 195 2.03 -12.12 2.86
N CYS A 196 1.16 -12.01 3.83
CA CYS A 196 0.58 -10.74 4.27
C CYS A 196 0.26 -10.81 5.75
N ILE A 197 0.47 -9.71 6.46
CA ILE A 197 0.09 -9.57 7.86
C ILE A 197 -0.35 -8.13 8.13
N VAL A 198 -1.57 -7.93 8.64
CA VAL A 198 -2.14 -6.60 8.91
C VAL A 198 -3.00 -6.61 10.15
N ALA A 199 -2.97 -5.49 10.91
CA ALA A 199 -3.88 -5.26 12.02
C ALA A 199 -5.28 -4.88 11.51
N ASP A 200 -6.31 -5.36 12.20
CA ASP A 200 -7.71 -5.01 11.93
C ASP A 200 -8.02 -3.53 12.24
N PRO A 201 -9.14 -2.98 11.76
CA PRO A 201 -9.51 -1.59 12.03
C PRO A 201 -9.62 -1.23 13.52
N SER A 202 -9.94 -2.18 14.39
CA SER A 202 -10.02 -1.97 15.83
C SER A 202 -8.68 -2.09 16.56
N ASN A 203 -7.64 -2.53 15.86
CA ASN A 203 -6.30 -2.80 16.41
C ASN A 203 -6.28 -3.88 17.51
N ARG A 204 -7.30 -4.75 17.52
CA ARG A 204 -7.41 -5.86 18.49
C ARG A 204 -6.92 -7.19 17.92
N PHE A 205 -6.97 -7.32 16.61
CA PHE A 205 -6.62 -8.54 15.89
C PHE A 205 -5.63 -8.27 14.77
N VAL A 206 -4.92 -9.31 14.39
CA VAL A 206 -4.03 -9.34 13.24
C VAL A 206 -4.45 -10.50 12.35
N LEU A 207 -4.55 -10.24 11.06
CA LEU A 207 -4.84 -11.25 10.05
C LEU A 207 -3.56 -11.54 9.27
N ALA A 208 -3.22 -12.82 9.13
CA ALA A 208 -2.09 -13.30 8.34
C ALA A 208 -2.57 -14.23 7.22
N ALA A 209 -2.36 -13.83 5.96
CA ALA A 209 -2.62 -14.69 4.81
C ALA A 209 -1.40 -15.59 4.57
N ASP A 210 -1.64 -16.90 4.53
CA ASP A 210 -0.60 -17.89 4.25
C ASP A 210 -0.96 -18.68 2.99
N LEU A 211 -0.19 -18.43 1.93
CA LEU A 211 -0.34 -19.01 0.62
C LEU A 211 -0.14 -20.52 0.65
N GLY A 212 0.84 -20.99 1.44
CA GLY A 212 1.27 -22.39 1.46
C GLY A 212 0.26 -23.34 2.10
N ILE A 213 -0.62 -22.85 2.94
CA ILE A 213 -1.58 -23.69 3.69
C ILE A 213 -3.05 -23.36 3.42
N ASP A 214 -3.33 -22.49 2.42
CA ASP A 214 -4.69 -22.07 2.07
C ASP A 214 -5.49 -21.49 3.25
N ARG A 215 -4.85 -20.64 4.08
CA ARG A 215 -5.51 -20.06 5.25
C ARG A 215 -5.30 -18.54 5.36
N VAL A 216 -6.27 -17.89 5.96
CA VAL A 216 -6.10 -16.60 6.61
C VAL A 216 -6.23 -16.84 8.11
N LEU A 217 -5.12 -16.74 8.81
CA LEU A 217 -5.04 -16.98 10.25
C LEU A 217 -5.36 -15.69 11.01
N VAL A 218 -5.97 -15.82 12.19
CA VAL A 218 -6.35 -14.68 13.04
C VAL A 218 -5.63 -14.77 14.38
N TYR A 219 -5.00 -13.67 14.75
CA TYR A 219 -4.30 -13.53 16.03
C TYR A 219 -4.86 -12.35 16.83
N ARG A 220 -4.99 -12.52 18.13
CA ARG A 220 -5.20 -11.39 19.04
C ARG A 220 -3.88 -10.64 19.22
N LEU A 221 -3.92 -9.33 19.02
CA LEU A 221 -2.78 -8.45 19.23
C LEU A 221 -2.74 -7.98 20.69
N ASP A 222 -1.70 -8.33 21.39
CA ASP A 222 -1.41 -7.81 22.73
C ASP A 222 -0.28 -6.77 22.63
N LEU A 223 -0.65 -5.51 22.62
CA LEU A 223 0.30 -4.41 22.52
C LEU A 223 1.12 -4.20 23.80
N GLU A 224 0.58 -4.54 24.97
CA GLU A 224 1.32 -4.41 26.24
C GLU A 224 2.30 -5.57 26.43
N GLY A 225 1.83 -6.80 26.19
CA GLY A 225 2.68 -7.99 26.21
C GLY A 225 3.55 -8.15 24.97
N LYS A 226 3.39 -7.28 23.95
CA LYS A 226 4.12 -7.28 22.68
C LYS A 226 4.11 -8.67 22.04
N SER A 227 2.93 -9.26 21.89
CA SER A 227 2.75 -10.63 21.44
C SER A 227 1.51 -10.84 20.58
N LEU A 228 1.49 -11.96 19.85
CA LEU A 228 0.38 -12.43 19.04
C LEU A 228 -0.12 -13.76 19.62
N ARG A 229 -1.42 -13.88 19.86
CA ARG A 229 -2.03 -15.13 20.32
C ARG A 229 -3.05 -15.60 19.28
N HIS A 230 -2.85 -16.79 18.74
CA HIS A 230 -3.77 -17.40 17.79
C HIS A 230 -5.20 -17.47 18.36
N VAL A 231 -6.19 -17.11 17.55
CA VAL A 231 -7.61 -17.20 17.89
C VAL A 231 -8.14 -18.53 17.39
N GLU A 232 -8.30 -19.48 18.29
CA GLU A 232 -8.85 -20.80 17.94
C GLU A 232 -10.25 -20.67 17.32
N GLY A 233 -10.45 -21.30 16.16
CA GLY A 233 -11.69 -21.19 15.38
C GLY A 233 -11.90 -19.84 14.70
N GLY A 234 -10.92 -18.93 14.74
CA GLY A 234 -10.99 -17.61 14.08
C GLY A 234 -10.59 -17.61 12.60
N ASP A 235 -9.85 -18.61 12.17
CA ASP A 235 -9.27 -18.67 10.83
C ASP A 235 -10.29 -18.89 9.72
N ALA A 236 -10.00 -18.35 8.54
CA ALA A 236 -10.68 -18.76 7.31
C ALA A 236 -9.85 -19.80 6.58
N VAL A 237 -10.47 -20.94 6.29
CA VAL A 237 -9.95 -21.94 5.35
C VAL A 237 -10.42 -21.57 3.95
N MET A 238 -9.47 -21.30 3.07
CA MET A 238 -9.74 -20.97 1.68
C MET A 238 -9.95 -22.24 0.86
N ARG A 239 -10.41 -22.10 -0.38
CA ARG A 239 -10.48 -23.24 -1.30
C ARG A 239 -9.09 -23.88 -1.45
N ARG A 240 -9.03 -25.22 -1.48
CA ARG A 240 -7.76 -25.93 -1.68
C ARG A 240 -7.07 -25.47 -2.97
N GLY A 241 -5.81 -25.07 -2.85
CA GLY A 241 -5.01 -24.56 -3.96
C GLY A 241 -5.31 -23.09 -4.31
N ALA A 242 -6.03 -22.36 -3.47
CA ALA A 242 -6.30 -20.95 -3.71
C ALA A 242 -5.08 -20.06 -3.51
N GLY A 243 -4.27 -20.33 -2.48
CA GLY A 243 -3.08 -19.56 -2.17
C GLY A 243 -3.36 -18.11 -1.79
N PRO A 244 -3.97 -17.82 -0.63
CA PRO A 244 -4.24 -16.45 -0.18
C PRO A 244 -2.93 -15.68 -0.02
N ARG A 245 -2.88 -14.48 -0.61
CA ARG A 245 -1.67 -13.68 -0.72
C ARG A 245 -1.75 -12.37 0.03
N HIS A 246 -2.50 -11.41 -0.47
CA HIS A 246 -2.74 -10.11 0.14
C HIS A 246 -4.20 -9.95 0.54
N LEU A 247 -4.47 -9.10 1.51
CA LEU A 247 -5.83 -8.81 1.97
C LEU A 247 -6.06 -7.32 2.21
N ALA A 248 -7.33 -6.91 2.11
CA ALA A 248 -7.78 -5.55 2.37
C ALA A 248 -9.05 -5.55 3.21
N PHE A 249 -9.07 -4.76 4.28
CA PHE A 249 -10.29 -4.52 5.05
C PHE A 249 -11.19 -3.51 4.34
N HIS A 250 -12.50 -3.77 4.35
CA HIS A 250 -13.47 -2.77 3.96
C HIS A 250 -13.44 -1.58 4.94
N PRO A 251 -13.50 -0.32 4.46
CA PRO A 251 -13.34 0.85 5.34
C PRO A 251 -14.43 0.99 6.41
N THR A 252 -15.65 0.50 6.18
CA THR A 252 -16.79 0.70 7.09
C THR A 252 -17.60 -0.56 7.38
N LEU A 253 -17.53 -1.61 6.55
CA LEU A 253 -18.27 -2.85 6.73
C LEU A 253 -17.38 -3.94 7.35
N PRO A 254 -17.95 -4.93 8.04
CA PRO A 254 -17.20 -6.04 8.61
C PRO A 254 -16.80 -7.07 7.53
N LEU A 255 -16.06 -6.61 6.54
CA LEU A 255 -15.63 -7.38 5.38
C LEU A 255 -14.12 -7.31 5.19
N VAL A 256 -13.56 -8.43 4.74
CA VAL A 256 -12.18 -8.58 4.31
C VAL A 256 -12.17 -9.18 2.92
N PHE A 257 -11.32 -8.64 2.05
CA PHE A 257 -11.11 -9.17 0.70
C PHE A 257 -9.70 -9.76 0.61
N VAL A 258 -9.59 -10.92 -0.03
CA VAL A 258 -8.33 -11.68 -0.13
C VAL A 258 -8.06 -11.99 -1.58
N ALA A 259 -6.89 -11.56 -2.08
CA ALA A 259 -6.38 -11.99 -3.37
C ALA A 259 -5.77 -13.39 -3.24
N ASN A 260 -6.27 -14.33 -4.01
CA ASN A 260 -5.76 -15.70 -4.05
C ASN A 260 -4.84 -15.85 -5.28
N GLU A 261 -3.56 -16.10 -5.03
CA GLU A 261 -2.53 -16.10 -6.07
C GLU A 261 -2.67 -17.28 -7.03
N LEU A 262 -2.99 -18.47 -6.50
CA LEU A 262 -2.85 -19.71 -7.26
C LEU A 262 -4.10 -20.11 -8.05
N ASP A 263 -5.27 -19.57 -7.69
CA ASP A 263 -6.54 -19.88 -8.36
C ASP A 263 -7.18 -18.69 -9.10
N SER A 264 -6.44 -17.56 -9.18
CA SER A 264 -6.87 -16.36 -9.92
C SER A 264 -8.20 -15.78 -9.45
N THR A 265 -8.44 -15.78 -8.13
CA THR A 265 -9.69 -15.27 -7.55
C THR A 265 -9.44 -14.17 -6.52
N VAL A 266 -10.50 -13.39 -6.26
CA VAL A 266 -10.64 -12.59 -5.04
C VAL A 266 -11.78 -13.16 -4.24
N ALA A 267 -11.53 -13.45 -2.95
CA ALA A 267 -12.53 -13.88 -2.00
C ALA A 267 -12.97 -12.73 -1.10
N SER A 268 -14.28 -12.66 -0.81
CA SER A 268 -14.81 -11.82 0.27
C SER A 268 -15.12 -12.69 1.49
N LEU A 269 -14.78 -12.17 2.68
CA LEU A 269 -15.02 -12.81 3.95
C LEU A 269 -15.72 -11.82 4.90
N ARG A 270 -16.59 -12.33 5.76
CA ARG A 270 -17.10 -11.57 6.90
C ARG A 270 -16.10 -11.67 8.05
N PHE A 271 -15.82 -10.55 8.69
CA PHE A 271 -14.98 -10.48 9.88
C PHE A 271 -15.81 -10.12 11.10
N ASP A 272 -15.88 -11.03 12.08
CA ASP A 272 -16.46 -10.76 13.40
C ASP A 272 -15.37 -10.12 14.26
N ALA A 273 -15.41 -8.80 14.40
CA ALA A 273 -14.44 -8.05 15.17
C ALA A 273 -14.58 -8.21 16.70
N GLU A 274 -15.67 -8.81 17.21
CA GLU A 274 -15.82 -9.12 18.63
C GLU A 274 -15.11 -10.42 18.99
N ARG A 275 -15.23 -11.42 18.13
CA ARG A 275 -14.66 -12.76 18.33
C ARG A 275 -13.28 -12.92 17.70
N GLY A 276 -12.93 -12.10 16.72
CA GLY A 276 -11.76 -12.28 15.88
C GLY A 276 -11.93 -13.48 14.95
N ALA A 277 -13.05 -13.60 14.26
CA ALA A 277 -13.36 -14.76 13.44
C ALA A 277 -13.70 -14.36 12.00
N LEU A 278 -13.24 -15.16 11.04
CA LEU A 278 -13.49 -15.00 9.62
C LEU A 278 -14.47 -16.05 9.12
N SER A 279 -15.38 -15.64 8.23
CA SER A 279 -16.32 -16.54 7.54
C SER A 279 -16.29 -16.26 6.05
N PRO A 280 -15.87 -17.21 5.20
CA PRO A 280 -15.88 -17.05 3.75
C PRO A 280 -17.31 -16.82 3.22
N LEU A 281 -17.45 -15.88 2.28
CA LEU A 281 -18.74 -15.54 1.64
C LEU A 281 -18.75 -16.01 0.18
N VAL A 282 -17.91 -15.41 -0.66
CA VAL A 282 -17.88 -15.69 -2.10
C VAL A 282 -16.49 -15.45 -2.66
N ALA A 283 -16.11 -16.19 -3.70
CA ALA A 283 -14.93 -15.91 -4.52
C ALA A 283 -15.35 -15.60 -5.96
N ARG A 284 -14.60 -14.70 -6.62
CA ARG A 284 -14.80 -14.28 -8.02
C ARG A 284 -13.47 -14.30 -8.77
N SER A 285 -13.51 -14.72 -10.03
CA SER A 285 -12.34 -14.66 -10.90
C SER A 285 -11.88 -13.21 -11.11
N THR A 286 -10.57 -13.01 -11.14
CA THR A 286 -9.94 -11.73 -11.51
C THR A 286 -9.74 -11.60 -13.03
N LEU A 287 -10.10 -12.63 -13.79
CA LEU A 287 -9.84 -12.77 -15.21
C LEU A 287 -11.14 -12.67 -16.02
N PRO A 288 -11.07 -12.19 -17.25
CA PRO A 288 -12.20 -12.28 -18.18
C PRO A 288 -12.54 -13.74 -18.50
N ALA A 289 -13.79 -13.98 -18.85
CA ALA A 289 -14.23 -15.31 -19.28
C ALA A 289 -13.40 -15.81 -20.47
N GLY A 290 -13.02 -17.09 -20.42
CA GLY A 290 -12.28 -17.77 -21.49
C GLY A 290 -10.75 -17.59 -21.43
N TRP A 291 -10.19 -16.88 -20.47
CA TRP A 291 -8.73 -16.83 -20.29
C TRP A 291 -8.19 -18.19 -19.80
N THR A 292 -7.13 -18.68 -20.46
CA THR A 292 -6.51 -19.98 -20.18
C THR A 292 -5.00 -19.91 -19.89
N GLY A 293 -4.39 -18.72 -19.93
CA GLY A 293 -2.98 -18.52 -19.64
C GLY A 293 -2.67 -18.57 -18.13
N ALA A 294 -1.40 -18.66 -17.80
CA ALA A 294 -0.94 -18.55 -16.42
C ALA A 294 -1.24 -17.14 -15.86
N ASN A 295 -1.74 -17.10 -14.62
CA ASN A 295 -2.03 -15.85 -13.96
C ASN A 295 -1.88 -15.97 -12.43
N TYR A 296 -1.39 -14.94 -11.79
CA TYR A 296 -1.06 -14.90 -10.38
C TYR A 296 -1.47 -13.55 -9.78
N PRO A 297 -2.70 -13.41 -9.25
CA PRO A 297 -3.10 -12.19 -8.53
C PRO A 297 -2.07 -11.82 -7.47
N ALA A 298 -1.75 -10.53 -7.37
CA ALA A 298 -0.68 -10.10 -6.50
C ALA A 298 -1.16 -9.17 -5.39
N ASP A 299 -1.68 -8.01 -5.73
CA ASP A 299 -2.06 -7.01 -4.75
C ASP A 299 -3.57 -6.71 -4.82
N ILE A 300 -4.11 -6.17 -3.73
CA ILE A 300 -5.54 -5.90 -3.58
C ILE A 300 -5.75 -4.64 -2.75
N HIS A 301 -6.54 -3.71 -3.28
CA HIS A 301 -6.93 -2.49 -2.57
C HIS A 301 -8.40 -2.19 -2.80
N ILE A 302 -9.07 -1.71 -1.74
CA ILE A 302 -10.42 -1.16 -1.83
C ILE A 302 -10.35 0.36 -1.83
N ALA A 303 -11.17 0.99 -2.66
CA ALA A 303 -11.30 2.44 -2.67
C ALA A 303 -11.83 2.96 -1.32
N PRO A 304 -11.48 4.20 -0.90
CA PRO A 304 -11.98 4.77 0.36
C PRO A 304 -13.51 4.80 0.48
N SER A 305 -14.23 4.83 -0.64
CA SER A 305 -15.70 4.74 -0.67
C SER A 305 -16.26 3.37 -0.28
N GLY A 306 -15.44 2.32 -0.24
CA GLY A 306 -15.87 0.94 -0.03
C GLY A 306 -16.57 0.28 -1.23
N ARG A 307 -16.85 1.02 -2.31
CA ARG A 307 -17.68 0.54 -3.43
C ARG A 307 -16.90 -0.16 -4.53
N THR A 308 -15.58 0.04 -4.60
CA THR A 308 -14.76 -0.50 -5.68
C THR A 308 -13.53 -1.17 -5.13
N LEU A 309 -13.29 -2.41 -5.55
CA LEU A 309 -12.13 -3.21 -5.19
C LEU A 309 -11.29 -3.44 -6.44
N TYR A 310 -9.98 -3.39 -6.28
CA TYR A 310 -9.00 -3.61 -7.34
C TYR A 310 -8.10 -4.77 -6.97
N ALA A 311 -7.72 -5.58 -7.97
CA ALA A 311 -6.72 -6.63 -7.84
C ALA A 311 -5.81 -6.66 -9.06
N SER A 312 -4.49 -6.79 -8.85
CA SER A 312 -3.54 -6.91 -9.96
C SER A 312 -3.31 -8.36 -10.35
N ASN A 313 -3.14 -8.61 -11.66
CA ASN A 313 -2.95 -9.91 -12.28
C ASN A 313 -1.58 -9.98 -12.95
N ARG A 314 -0.64 -10.72 -12.38
CA ARG A 314 0.67 -11.03 -12.99
C ARG A 314 0.49 -12.20 -13.98
N GLY A 315 0.97 -12.05 -15.19
CA GLY A 315 0.76 -13.01 -16.28
C GLY A 315 -0.32 -12.52 -17.25
N HIS A 316 -1.53 -12.26 -16.82
CA HIS A 316 -2.52 -11.52 -17.63
C HIS A 316 -2.15 -10.02 -17.77
N ASN A 317 -1.34 -9.51 -16.85
CA ASN A 317 -0.83 -8.15 -16.85
C ASN A 317 -1.94 -7.09 -16.88
N SER A 318 -2.85 -7.18 -15.90
CA SER A 318 -4.03 -6.32 -15.80
C SER A 318 -4.38 -5.94 -14.37
N ILE A 319 -5.25 -4.95 -14.23
CA ILE A 319 -6.02 -4.68 -13.02
C ILE A 319 -7.46 -5.13 -13.22
N ALA A 320 -7.93 -6.02 -12.36
CA ALA A 320 -9.35 -6.37 -12.23
C ALA A 320 -10.04 -5.35 -11.33
N VAL A 321 -11.16 -4.81 -11.79
CA VAL A 321 -11.99 -3.83 -11.07
C VAL A 321 -13.31 -4.49 -10.73
N PHE A 322 -13.65 -4.52 -9.45
CA PHE A 322 -14.91 -5.08 -8.97
C PHE A 322 -15.76 -4.00 -8.31
N SER A 323 -17.06 -4.06 -8.53
CA SER A 323 -18.02 -3.41 -7.66
C SER A 323 -18.27 -4.28 -6.42
N VAL A 324 -18.47 -3.63 -5.27
CA VAL A 324 -18.74 -4.26 -3.98
C VAL A 324 -20.18 -3.93 -3.58
N ALA A 325 -21.04 -4.94 -3.42
CA ALA A 325 -22.40 -4.74 -2.93
C ALA A 325 -22.39 -4.39 -1.45
N GLU A 326 -22.86 -3.20 -1.09
CA GLU A 326 -22.80 -2.63 0.28
C GLU A 326 -23.46 -3.52 1.35
N SER A 327 -24.54 -4.21 1.01
CA SER A 327 -25.29 -5.02 1.99
C SER A 327 -24.72 -6.43 2.19
N THR A 328 -24.03 -6.99 1.18
CA THR A 328 -23.68 -8.42 1.16
C THR A 328 -22.18 -8.68 1.00
N GLY A 329 -21.40 -7.68 0.52
CA GLY A 329 -19.99 -7.87 0.15
C GLY A 329 -19.79 -8.71 -1.11
N VAL A 330 -20.87 -8.96 -1.88
CA VAL A 330 -20.78 -9.68 -3.16
C VAL A 330 -20.02 -8.82 -4.16
N LEU A 331 -19.08 -9.47 -4.85
CA LEU A 331 -18.23 -8.86 -5.88
C LEU A 331 -18.81 -9.11 -7.27
N ALA A 332 -18.85 -8.07 -8.11
CA ALA A 332 -19.10 -8.20 -9.54
C ALA A 332 -17.90 -7.63 -10.32
N LEU A 333 -17.38 -8.40 -11.27
CA LEU A 333 -16.26 -7.97 -12.12
C LEU A 333 -16.78 -6.97 -13.16
N GLU A 334 -16.33 -5.72 -13.08
CA GLU A 334 -16.79 -4.60 -13.92
C GLU A 334 -15.83 -4.27 -15.06
N GLN A 335 -14.52 -4.52 -14.84
CA GLN A 335 -13.49 -4.20 -15.83
C GLN A 335 -12.24 -5.04 -15.57
N VAL A 336 -11.56 -5.43 -16.65
CA VAL A 336 -10.18 -5.92 -16.61
C VAL A 336 -9.39 -5.05 -17.58
N VAL A 337 -8.47 -4.23 -17.06
CA VAL A 337 -7.71 -3.26 -17.85
C VAL A 337 -6.24 -3.64 -17.89
N PRO A 338 -5.61 -3.73 -19.10
CA PRO A 338 -4.17 -3.98 -19.23
C PRO A 338 -3.35 -2.91 -18.51
N THR A 339 -2.22 -3.31 -17.89
CA THR A 339 -1.36 -2.41 -17.11
C THR A 339 -0.31 -1.68 -17.96
N ASP A 340 -0.30 -1.93 -19.26
CA ASP A 340 0.69 -1.37 -20.18
C ASP A 340 2.15 -1.61 -19.72
N GLY A 341 2.36 -2.83 -19.20
CA GLY A 341 3.62 -3.33 -18.69
C GLY A 341 3.53 -4.79 -18.29
N ASP A 342 4.63 -5.36 -17.81
CA ASP A 342 4.72 -6.77 -17.44
C ASP A 342 4.87 -6.96 -15.94
N TRP A 343 4.12 -7.92 -15.41
CA TRP A 343 4.19 -8.38 -14.03
C TRP A 343 3.79 -7.31 -13.00
N PRO A 344 2.53 -6.81 -13.00
CA PRO A 344 2.02 -5.80 -12.04
C PRO A 344 1.95 -6.40 -10.62
N ARG A 345 3.06 -6.30 -9.86
CA ARG A 345 3.20 -6.92 -8.54
C ARG A 345 2.51 -6.13 -7.44
N ASN A 346 2.45 -4.81 -7.57
CA ASN A 346 1.82 -3.92 -6.61
C ASN A 346 1.19 -2.73 -7.32
N PHE A 347 0.21 -2.12 -6.70
CA PHE A 347 -0.37 -0.87 -7.15
C PHE A 347 -0.82 -0.03 -5.95
N ALA A 348 -1.06 1.25 -6.15
CA ALA A 348 -1.56 2.15 -5.11
C ALA A 348 -2.60 3.11 -5.65
N LEU A 349 -3.62 3.41 -4.85
CA LEU A 349 -4.48 4.57 -5.04
C LEU A 349 -3.77 5.80 -4.47
N ASP A 350 -3.79 6.91 -5.19
CA ASP A 350 -3.30 8.18 -4.67
C ASP A 350 -4.19 8.70 -3.52
N PRO A 351 -3.70 9.59 -2.64
CA PRO A 351 -4.49 10.11 -1.52
C PRO A 351 -5.78 10.83 -1.91
N THR A 352 -5.88 11.37 -3.14
CA THR A 352 -7.10 12.00 -3.64
C THR A 352 -8.12 10.99 -4.17
N GLY A 353 -7.70 9.76 -4.41
CA GLY A 353 -8.50 8.70 -5.06
C GLY A 353 -8.81 8.96 -6.53
N ARG A 354 -8.10 9.89 -7.19
CA ARG A 354 -8.25 10.19 -8.63
C ARG A 354 -7.36 9.34 -9.52
N TRP A 355 -6.27 8.82 -8.97
CA TRP A 355 -5.26 8.10 -9.69
C TRP A 355 -5.03 6.71 -9.10
N LEU A 356 -4.70 5.78 -9.95
CA LEU A 356 -4.20 4.47 -9.57
C LEU A 356 -2.86 4.25 -10.29
N LEU A 357 -1.80 3.97 -9.51
CA LEU A 357 -0.47 3.74 -10.02
C LEU A 357 -0.15 2.25 -9.95
N VAL A 358 0.47 1.69 -11.00
CA VAL A 358 0.82 0.28 -11.10
C VAL A 358 2.32 0.10 -11.25
N ALA A 359 2.90 -0.71 -10.37
CA ALA A 359 4.30 -1.12 -10.43
C ALA A 359 4.42 -2.41 -11.27
N ASN A 360 4.91 -2.27 -12.50
CA ASN A 360 5.16 -3.35 -13.44
C ASN A 360 6.60 -3.83 -13.28
N GLN A 361 6.81 -4.86 -12.48
CA GLN A 361 8.13 -5.32 -12.03
C GLN A 361 9.08 -5.65 -13.19
N ARG A 362 8.61 -6.40 -14.19
CA ARG A 362 9.46 -6.95 -15.27
C ARG A 362 9.65 -6.01 -16.44
N SER A 363 8.85 -4.95 -16.53
CA SER A 363 9.01 -3.90 -17.53
C SER A 363 9.56 -2.59 -16.96
N ASP A 364 10.10 -2.63 -15.72
CA ASP A 364 10.82 -1.52 -15.09
C ASP A 364 10.05 -0.20 -15.16
N SER A 365 8.74 -0.25 -14.86
CA SER A 365 7.89 0.92 -15.03
C SER A 365 6.84 1.07 -13.93
N VAL A 366 6.53 2.32 -13.59
CA VAL A 366 5.32 2.71 -12.86
C VAL A 366 4.43 3.48 -13.82
N VAL A 367 3.20 2.99 -14.01
CA VAL A 367 2.21 3.54 -14.96
C VAL A 367 1.04 4.12 -14.17
N VAL A 368 0.48 5.24 -14.65
CA VAL A 368 -0.62 5.96 -13.99
C VAL A 368 -1.92 5.77 -14.77
N PHE A 369 -2.98 5.45 -14.05
CA PHE A 369 -4.36 5.40 -14.56
C PHE A 369 -5.20 6.50 -13.94
N GLY A 370 -6.03 7.16 -14.74
CA GLY A 370 -7.13 7.97 -14.25
C GLY A 370 -8.22 7.08 -13.67
N ARG A 371 -8.74 7.44 -12.50
CA ARG A 371 -9.81 6.72 -11.84
C ARG A 371 -11.08 7.58 -11.79
N ASP A 372 -12.18 7.09 -12.36
CA ASP A 372 -13.49 7.68 -12.14
C ASP A 372 -13.94 7.41 -10.70
N GLN A 373 -14.13 8.45 -9.91
CA GLN A 373 -14.42 8.31 -8.47
C GLN A 373 -15.81 7.75 -8.17
N LYS A 374 -16.75 7.81 -9.14
CA LYS A 374 -18.13 7.29 -8.96
C LYS A 374 -18.22 5.82 -9.32
N SER A 375 -17.75 5.44 -10.52
CA SER A 375 -17.81 4.07 -11.02
C SER A 375 -16.62 3.22 -10.62
N GLY A 376 -15.49 3.84 -10.22
CA GLY A 376 -14.24 3.16 -9.95
C GLY A 376 -13.49 2.71 -11.21
N ARG A 377 -14.03 2.93 -12.41
CA ARG A 377 -13.39 2.50 -13.66
C ARG A 377 -12.06 3.20 -13.90
N LEU A 378 -11.14 2.46 -14.49
CA LEU A 378 -9.79 2.93 -14.78
C LEU A 378 -9.69 3.29 -16.27
N THR A 379 -9.02 4.41 -16.55
CA THR A 379 -8.68 4.87 -17.90
C THR A 379 -7.17 4.99 -18.01
N PRO A 380 -6.51 4.36 -18.98
CA PRO A 380 -5.08 4.53 -19.20
C PRO A 380 -4.74 6.01 -19.44
N THR A 381 -3.56 6.42 -18.94
CA THR A 381 -2.97 7.72 -19.26
C THR A 381 -1.64 7.50 -20.01
N LEU A 382 -1.00 8.61 -20.44
CA LEU A 382 0.34 8.55 -21.01
C LEU A 382 1.43 8.69 -19.94
N GLU A 383 1.04 8.96 -18.69
CA GLU A 383 1.97 9.19 -17.59
C GLU A 383 2.58 7.89 -17.08
N ARG A 384 3.90 7.86 -17.11
CA ARG A 384 4.70 6.75 -16.58
C ARG A 384 6.09 7.22 -16.20
N ILE A 385 6.76 6.44 -15.36
CA ILE A 385 8.16 6.62 -15.02
C ILE A 385 8.90 5.29 -15.10
N ALA A 386 10.13 5.32 -15.65
CA ALA A 386 11.02 4.16 -15.66
C ALA A 386 11.73 4.04 -14.31
N LEU A 387 11.55 2.93 -13.62
CA LEU A 387 12.20 2.58 -12.37
C LEU A 387 12.50 1.07 -12.37
N PRO A 388 13.76 0.66 -12.11
CA PRO A 388 14.12 -0.75 -12.15
C PRO A 388 13.37 -1.59 -11.10
N SER A 389 12.79 -2.68 -11.55
CA SER A 389 12.10 -3.71 -10.75
C SER A 389 11.19 -3.17 -9.62
N PRO A 390 10.22 -2.27 -9.90
CA PRO A 390 9.36 -1.70 -8.88
C PRO A 390 8.35 -2.75 -8.40
N VAL A 391 8.22 -2.93 -7.07
CA VAL A 391 7.38 -3.99 -6.48
C VAL A 391 6.53 -3.55 -5.29
N CYS A 392 6.69 -2.29 -4.84
CA CYS A 392 5.87 -1.72 -3.77
C CYS A 392 5.73 -0.21 -3.94
N LEU A 393 4.52 0.31 -3.84
CA LEU A 393 4.19 1.73 -3.92
C LEU A 393 3.55 2.18 -2.60
N ARG A 394 4.09 3.23 -1.96
CA ARG A 394 3.53 3.78 -0.72
C ARG A 394 3.53 5.31 -0.75
N PHE A 395 2.35 5.89 -0.80
CA PHE A 395 2.17 7.33 -0.59
C PHE A 395 2.40 7.70 0.88
N ARG A 396 3.03 8.87 1.08
CA ARG A 396 3.23 9.48 2.39
C ARG A 396 2.01 10.31 2.80
#